data_c0b82d3ada8fe10ad7b15bef1021119a
#
_entry.id   c0b82d3ada8fe10ad7b15bef1021119a
#
_cell.length_a   1.000
_cell.length_b   1.000
_cell.length_c   1.000
_cell.angle_alpha   90.00
_cell.angle_beta   90.00
_cell.angle_gamma   90.00
#
_symmetry.space_group_name_H-M   'P 1'
#
loop_
_entity.id
_entity.type
_entity.pdbx_description
1 polymer ?
#
loop_
_entity_poly.entity_id
_entity_poly.type
_entity_poly.pdbx_seq_one_letter_code
_entity_poly.pdbx_strand_id
1 'polypeptide(L)'
;MSKKKNQNEDSIKNFKKAVSNFLSLLGERKLPFLISVVANIISTILVVAIPWTSAVAIDDIVKILNDNTIIDKWSAVFSFLIKPVSLLGIIAVAIFALSYLQEYISAILGEEVAQSLRVKLSRKFTKLPMNFFDTNQVGDILSKLTTDIEKVAEVIGSSFTRFVYSFLIMILVIIMLFTINTKLTLIVLSILLISIVVTYYVSKLTQKIFSQDVKSLSELSSLTEEALTGNLIVQSFNKQEDIIASIDESIEKQYAA
;
A
#
# COMPACT_ATOMS: atom_id res chain seq x y z
N MET A 1 -8.98 2.07 34.53
CA MET A 1 -9.77 2.67 33.44
C MET A 1 -9.28 4.04 32.96
N SER A 2 -8.70 4.89 33.81
CA SER A 2 -8.23 6.25 33.46
C SER A 2 -7.05 6.29 32.45
N LYS A 3 -6.07 5.38 32.52
CA LYS A 3 -4.91 5.36 31.60
C LYS A 3 -5.27 5.07 30.12
N LYS A 4 -6.28 4.23 29.85
CA LYS A 4 -6.76 3.94 28.47
C LYS A 4 -7.48 5.13 27.84
N LYS A 5 -8.14 5.96 28.64
CA LYS A 5 -8.86 7.14 28.14
C LYS A 5 -7.89 8.23 27.69
N ASN A 6 -6.80 8.46 28.45
CA ASN A 6 -5.76 9.41 28.07
C ASN A 6 -4.99 8.98 26.81
N GLN A 7 -4.68 7.67 26.65
CA GLN A 7 -4.02 7.18 25.43
C GLN A 7 -4.87 7.36 24.17
N ASN A 8 -6.20 7.21 24.27
CA ASN A 8 -7.10 7.44 23.14
C ASN A 8 -7.23 8.93 22.81
N GLU A 9 -7.29 9.83 23.81
CA GLU A 9 -7.34 11.27 23.56
C GLU A 9 -6.02 11.79 22.96
N ASP A 10 -4.89 11.28 23.39
CA ASP A 10 -3.58 11.62 22.82
C ASP A 10 -3.43 11.07 21.38
N SER A 11 -3.94 9.88 21.10
CA SER A 11 -3.92 9.32 19.74
C SER A 11 -4.82 10.10 18.78
N ILE A 12 -6.00 10.54 19.23
CA ILE A 12 -6.92 11.37 18.43
C ILE A 12 -6.34 12.77 18.19
N LYS A 13 -5.71 13.38 19.20
CA LYS A 13 -5.01 14.68 19.04
C LYS A 13 -3.84 14.57 18.07
N ASN A 14 -3.06 13.49 18.17
CA ASN A 14 -1.95 13.22 17.27
C ASN A 14 -2.45 12.97 15.83
N PHE A 15 -3.56 12.26 15.66
CA PHE A 15 -4.17 12.04 14.34
C PHE A 15 -4.68 13.36 13.72
N LYS A 16 -5.43 14.20 14.49
CA LYS A 16 -5.86 15.51 14.01
C LYS A 16 -4.69 16.41 13.64
N LYS A 17 -3.62 16.39 14.42
CA LYS A 17 -2.39 17.13 14.14
C LYS A 17 -1.69 16.59 12.88
N ALA A 18 -1.65 15.28 12.71
CA ALA A 18 -1.09 14.65 11.50
C ALA A 18 -1.89 15.04 10.25
N VAL A 19 -3.22 14.99 10.30
CA VAL A 19 -4.11 15.40 9.20
C VAL A 19 -3.96 16.91 8.92
N SER A 20 -3.89 17.75 9.95
CA SER A 20 -3.67 19.19 9.78
C SER A 20 -2.32 19.49 9.14
N ASN A 21 -1.26 18.79 9.57
CA ASN A 21 0.06 18.93 8.97
C ASN A 21 0.07 18.44 7.52
N PHE A 22 -0.59 17.32 7.23
CA PHE A 22 -0.79 16.80 5.88
C PHE A 22 -1.46 17.84 4.97
N LEU A 23 -2.60 18.42 5.41
CA LEU A 23 -3.31 19.46 4.67
C LEU A 23 -2.48 20.74 4.52
N SER A 24 -1.59 21.03 5.46
CA SER A 24 -0.69 22.18 5.36
C SER A 24 0.45 21.96 4.37
N LEU A 25 0.86 20.70 4.14
CA LEU A 25 1.85 20.34 3.11
C LEU A 25 1.30 20.48 1.69
N LEU A 26 -0.01 20.26 1.49
CA LEU A 26 -0.70 20.50 0.23
C LEU A 26 -0.75 21.99 -0.17
N GLY A 27 -0.57 22.91 0.79
CA GLY A 27 -0.54 24.35 0.56
C GLY A 27 -1.77 24.87 -0.21
N GLU A 28 -1.54 25.49 -1.37
CA GLU A 28 -2.60 26.03 -2.24
C GLU A 28 -3.27 24.96 -3.13
N ARG A 29 -2.75 23.73 -3.15
CA ARG A 29 -3.18 22.64 -4.04
C ARG A 29 -4.31 21.77 -3.45
N LYS A 30 -5.10 22.33 -2.53
CA LYS A 30 -6.26 21.62 -1.92
C LYS A 30 -7.33 21.27 -2.95
N LEU A 31 -7.53 22.11 -3.97
CA LEU A 31 -8.54 21.89 -5.00
C LEU A 31 -8.23 20.68 -5.89
N PRO A 32 -7.02 20.53 -6.50
CA PRO A 32 -6.66 19.33 -7.22
C PRO A 32 -6.75 18.06 -6.35
N PHE A 33 -6.32 18.13 -5.10
CA PHE A 33 -6.47 17.01 -4.16
C PHE A 33 -7.93 16.62 -3.95
N LEU A 34 -8.83 17.58 -3.76
CA LEU A 34 -10.26 17.32 -3.62
C LEU A 34 -10.84 16.68 -4.88
N ILE A 35 -10.45 17.16 -6.07
CA ILE A 35 -10.87 16.59 -7.36
C ILE A 35 -10.42 15.12 -7.46
N SER A 36 -9.19 14.81 -7.09
CA SER A 36 -8.66 13.44 -7.06
C SER A 36 -9.47 12.54 -6.12
N VAL A 37 -9.81 13.01 -4.92
CA VAL A 37 -10.63 12.26 -3.96
C VAL A 37 -12.05 12.04 -4.49
N VAL A 38 -12.67 13.05 -5.08
CA VAL A 38 -14.02 12.93 -5.68
C VAL A 38 -14.01 11.95 -6.86
N ALA A 39 -13.01 12.04 -7.74
CA ALA A 39 -12.85 11.10 -8.86
C ALA A 39 -12.68 9.65 -8.34
N ASN A 40 -11.92 9.47 -7.25
CA ASN A 40 -11.75 8.18 -6.57
C ASN A 40 -13.09 7.63 -6.05
N ILE A 41 -13.88 8.45 -5.38
CA ILE A 41 -15.20 8.05 -4.85
C ILE A 41 -16.11 7.61 -5.99
N ILE A 42 -16.21 8.39 -7.06
CA ILE A 42 -17.04 8.06 -8.24
C ILE A 42 -16.55 6.77 -8.89
N SER A 43 -15.25 6.63 -9.12
CA SER A 43 -14.65 5.42 -9.69
C SER A 43 -14.96 4.19 -8.83
N THR A 44 -14.85 4.30 -7.50
CA THR A 44 -15.14 3.19 -6.58
C THR A 44 -16.61 2.75 -6.66
N ILE A 45 -17.55 3.70 -6.74
CA ILE A 45 -18.99 3.39 -6.91
C ILE A 45 -19.22 2.65 -8.22
N LEU A 46 -18.58 3.09 -9.32
CA LEU A 46 -18.70 2.44 -10.62
C LEU A 46 -18.10 1.03 -10.62
N VAL A 47 -16.97 0.81 -9.92
CA VAL A 47 -16.37 -0.53 -9.76
C VAL A 47 -17.33 -1.48 -9.06
N VAL A 48 -18.00 -1.04 -8.00
CA VAL A 48 -18.99 -1.86 -7.28
C VAL A 48 -20.26 -2.11 -8.11
N ALA A 49 -20.57 -1.24 -9.07
CA ALA A 49 -21.70 -1.44 -9.98
C ALA A 49 -21.47 -2.56 -11.02
N ILE A 50 -20.21 -2.93 -11.32
CA ILE A 50 -19.89 -3.99 -12.31
C ILE A 50 -20.48 -5.36 -11.90
N PRO A 51 -20.22 -5.90 -10.70
CA PRO A 51 -20.80 -7.18 -10.28
C PRO A 51 -22.34 -7.15 -10.27
N TRP A 52 -22.94 -6.03 -9.87
CA TRP A 52 -24.39 -5.86 -9.88
C TRP A 52 -24.96 -5.95 -11.29
N THR A 53 -24.40 -5.21 -12.24
CA THR A 53 -24.83 -5.22 -13.64
C THR A 53 -24.65 -6.61 -14.27
N SER A 54 -23.55 -7.28 -13.95
CA SER A 54 -23.27 -8.64 -14.41
C SER A 54 -24.28 -9.65 -13.86
N ALA A 55 -24.65 -9.55 -12.58
CA ALA A 55 -25.64 -10.44 -11.96
C ALA A 55 -27.01 -10.29 -12.62
N VAL A 56 -27.48 -9.06 -12.86
CA VAL A 56 -28.74 -8.79 -13.56
C VAL A 56 -28.71 -9.37 -14.97
N ALA A 57 -27.61 -9.21 -15.70
CA ALA A 57 -27.46 -9.77 -17.04
C ALA A 57 -27.53 -11.30 -17.04
N ILE A 58 -26.90 -11.97 -16.08
CA ILE A 58 -26.94 -13.45 -15.92
C ILE A 58 -28.37 -13.91 -15.61
N ASP A 59 -29.05 -13.27 -14.67
CA ASP A 59 -30.42 -13.63 -14.29
C ASP A 59 -31.39 -13.54 -15.48
N ASP A 60 -31.24 -12.53 -16.30
CA ASP A 60 -32.08 -12.34 -17.49
C ASP A 60 -31.75 -13.37 -18.59
N ILE A 61 -30.48 -13.74 -18.77
CA ILE A 61 -30.09 -14.85 -19.66
C ILE A 61 -30.75 -16.18 -19.19
N VAL A 62 -30.68 -16.46 -17.89
CA VAL A 62 -31.29 -17.67 -17.33
C VAL A 62 -32.81 -17.70 -17.55
N LYS A 63 -33.48 -16.55 -17.42
CA LYS A 63 -34.95 -16.45 -17.72
C LYS A 63 -35.23 -16.75 -19.19
N ILE A 64 -34.48 -16.18 -20.13
CA ILE A 64 -34.64 -16.42 -21.56
C ILE A 64 -34.41 -17.90 -21.93
N LEU A 65 -33.37 -18.52 -21.34
CA LEU A 65 -33.08 -19.93 -21.62
C LEU A 65 -34.15 -20.89 -21.06
N ASN A 66 -34.78 -20.53 -19.95
CA ASN A 66 -35.86 -21.33 -19.32
C ASN A 66 -37.25 -21.07 -19.94
N ASP A 67 -37.40 -20.01 -20.74
CA ASP A 67 -38.66 -19.73 -21.41
C ASP A 67 -38.85 -20.62 -22.63
N ASN A 68 -39.83 -21.52 -22.54
CA ASN A 68 -40.17 -22.47 -23.59
C ASN A 68 -40.96 -21.84 -24.76
N THR A 69 -41.40 -20.57 -24.65
CA THR A 69 -42.13 -19.87 -25.70
C THR A 69 -41.18 -19.28 -26.75
N ILE A 70 -39.89 -19.15 -26.47
CA ILE A 70 -38.88 -18.56 -27.37
C ILE A 70 -38.32 -19.68 -28.27
N ILE A 71 -38.61 -19.59 -29.59
CA ILE A 71 -38.19 -20.59 -30.58
C ILE A 71 -36.69 -20.46 -30.88
N ASP A 72 -36.17 -19.24 -31.04
CA ASP A 72 -34.75 -18.96 -31.27
C ASP A 72 -34.12 -18.31 -30.02
N LYS A 73 -33.74 -19.14 -29.05
CA LYS A 73 -33.14 -18.70 -27.78
C LYS A 73 -31.81 -17.98 -27.97
N TRP A 74 -31.00 -18.37 -28.95
CA TRP A 74 -29.69 -17.76 -29.18
C TRP A 74 -29.78 -16.34 -29.72
N SER A 75 -30.65 -16.10 -30.70
CA SER A 75 -30.89 -14.77 -31.22
C SER A 75 -31.46 -13.83 -30.15
N ALA A 76 -32.36 -14.33 -29.31
CA ALA A 76 -32.93 -13.56 -28.20
C ALA A 76 -31.84 -13.21 -27.14
N VAL A 77 -30.97 -14.15 -26.78
CA VAL A 77 -29.84 -13.93 -25.83
C VAL A 77 -28.88 -12.88 -26.42
N PHE A 78 -28.47 -13.01 -27.68
CA PHE A 78 -27.56 -12.05 -28.31
C PHE A 78 -28.15 -10.64 -28.35
N SER A 79 -29.39 -10.48 -28.74
CA SER A 79 -30.06 -9.16 -28.80
C SER A 79 -30.19 -8.53 -27.41
N PHE A 80 -30.39 -9.35 -26.39
CA PHE A 80 -30.47 -8.90 -25.00
C PHE A 80 -29.10 -8.49 -24.43
N LEU A 81 -28.05 -9.26 -24.71
CA LEU A 81 -26.69 -9.00 -24.22
C LEU A 81 -26.08 -7.68 -24.68
N ILE A 82 -26.49 -7.13 -25.82
CA ILE A 82 -25.96 -5.87 -26.37
C ILE A 82 -26.08 -4.75 -25.33
N LYS A 83 -27.23 -4.63 -24.65
CA LYS A 83 -27.46 -3.56 -23.64
C LYS A 83 -26.56 -3.67 -22.41
N PRO A 84 -26.53 -4.79 -21.65
CA PRO A 84 -25.66 -4.88 -20.48
C PRO A 84 -24.17 -4.86 -20.84
N VAL A 85 -23.77 -5.44 -21.97
CA VAL A 85 -22.37 -5.40 -22.42
C VAL A 85 -21.95 -3.99 -22.81
N SER A 86 -22.80 -3.24 -23.53
CA SER A 86 -22.51 -1.83 -23.84
C SER A 86 -22.45 -0.97 -22.59
N LEU A 87 -23.34 -1.19 -21.61
CA LEU A 87 -23.32 -0.49 -20.33
C LEU A 87 -22.01 -0.79 -19.55
N LEU A 88 -21.61 -2.06 -19.47
CA LEU A 88 -20.35 -2.45 -18.85
C LEU A 88 -19.16 -1.83 -19.57
N GLY A 89 -19.18 -1.76 -20.90
CA GLY A 89 -18.17 -1.05 -21.70
C GLY A 89 -18.07 0.43 -21.35
N ILE A 90 -19.20 1.12 -21.25
CA ILE A 90 -19.25 2.53 -20.85
C ILE A 90 -18.70 2.71 -19.42
N ILE A 91 -19.13 1.87 -18.48
CA ILE A 91 -18.63 1.89 -17.10
C ILE A 91 -17.11 1.68 -17.07
N ALA A 92 -16.59 0.71 -17.82
CA ALA A 92 -15.15 0.43 -17.88
C ALA A 92 -14.35 1.63 -18.44
N VAL A 93 -14.83 2.27 -19.49
CA VAL A 93 -14.21 3.49 -20.06
C VAL A 93 -14.25 4.64 -19.05
N ALA A 94 -15.37 4.82 -18.35
CA ALA A 94 -15.50 5.85 -17.32
C ALA A 94 -14.54 5.60 -16.15
N ILE A 95 -14.43 4.36 -15.66
CA ILE A 95 -13.46 3.98 -14.61
C ILE A 95 -12.04 4.26 -15.08
N PHE A 96 -11.70 3.86 -16.31
CA PHE A 96 -10.36 4.10 -16.86
C PHE A 96 -10.02 5.60 -16.90
N ALA A 97 -10.94 6.43 -17.42
CA ALA A 97 -10.74 7.88 -17.51
C ALA A 97 -10.60 8.53 -16.12
N LEU A 98 -11.45 8.13 -15.15
CA LEU A 98 -11.40 8.66 -13.79
C LEU A 98 -10.12 8.21 -13.06
N SER A 99 -9.72 6.96 -13.22
CA SER A 99 -8.50 6.42 -12.61
C SER A 99 -7.25 7.08 -13.19
N TYR A 100 -7.22 7.30 -14.50
CA TYR A 100 -6.14 8.03 -15.15
C TYR A 100 -6.04 9.48 -14.64
N LEU A 101 -7.16 10.19 -14.57
CA LEU A 101 -7.21 11.55 -14.04
C LEU A 101 -6.72 11.60 -12.59
N GLN A 102 -7.16 10.66 -11.76
CA GLN A 102 -6.77 10.55 -10.37
C GLN A 102 -5.27 10.31 -10.22
N GLU A 103 -4.70 9.33 -10.95
CA GLU A 103 -3.27 9.02 -10.86
C GLU A 103 -2.41 10.17 -11.36
N TYR A 104 -2.83 10.84 -12.43
CA TYR A 104 -2.15 12.03 -12.96
C TYR A 104 -2.11 13.17 -11.94
N ILE A 105 -3.24 13.50 -11.32
CA ILE A 105 -3.31 14.53 -10.28
C ILE A 105 -2.46 14.13 -9.07
N SER A 106 -2.54 12.86 -8.64
CA SER A 106 -1.78 12.35 -7.49
C SER A 106 -0.27 12.42 -7.72
N ALA A 107 0.20 12.09 -8.92
CA ALA A 107 1.61 12.20 -9.28
C ALA A 107 2.10 13.65 -9.23
N ILE A 108 1.35 14.59 -9.80
CA ILE A 108 1.70 16.02 -9.76
C ILE A 108 1.75 16.53 -8.30
N LEU A 109 0.76 16.17 -7.49
CA LEU A 109 0.71 16.58 -6.07
C LEU A 109 1.91 16.04 -5.29
N GLY A 110 2.29 14.79 -5.52
CA GLY A 110 3.47 14.18 -4.90
C GLY A 110 4.74 14.94 -5.23
N GLU A 111 4.96 15.24 -6.51
CA GLU A 111 6.16 15.95 -6.96
C GLU A 111 6.22 17.40 -6.48
N GLU A 112 5.09 18.11 -6.47
CA GLU A 112 5.02 19.48 -5.93
C GLU A 112 5.33 19.53 -4.42
N VAL A 113 4.85 18.53 -3.66
CA VAL A 113 5.17 18.41 -2.24
C VAL A 113 6.66 18.09 -2.06
N ALA A 114 7.23 17.17 -2.85
CA ALA A 114 8.65 16.88 -2.83
C ALA A 114 9.49 18.13 -3.08
N GLN A 115 9.16 18.90 -4.12
CA GLN A 115 9.85 20.15 -4.45
C GLN A 115 9.75 21.17 -3.31
N SER A 116 8.55 21.35 -2.73
CA SER A 116 8.34 22.27 -1.61
C SER A 116 9.17 21.87 -0.39
N LEU A 117 9.23 20.57 -0.07
CA LEU A 117 10.03 20.05 1.03
C LEU A 117 11.54 20.21 0.76
N ARG A 118 12.01 19.90 -0.46
CA ARG A 118 13.42 20.09 -0.85
C ARG A 118 13.84 21.54 -0.66
N VAL A 119 13.04 22.50 -1.14
CA VAL A 119 13.32 23.94 -0.98
C VAL A 119 13.33 24.36 0.49
N LYS A 120 12.35 23.93 1.29
CA LYS A 120 12.29 24.25 2.72
C LYS A 120 13.46 23.67 3.51
N LEU A 121 13.83 22.42 3.24
CA LEU A 121 14.98 21.76 3.88
C LEU A 121 16.30 22.41 3.46
N SER A 122 16.51 22.65 2.17
CA SER A 122 17.72 23.31 1.68
C SER A 122 17.92 24.67 2.33
N ARG A 123 16.87 25.52 2.38
CA ARG A 123 16.91 26.80 3.09
C ARG A 123 17.17 26.66 4.59
N LYS A 124 16.78 25.57 5.22
CA LYS A 124 17.05 25.31 6.63
C LYS A 124 18.51 24.89 6.82
N PHE A 125 19.03 24.04 5.96
CA PHE A 125 20.44 23.63 6.03
C PHE A 125 21.41 24.80 5.89
N THR A 126 21.13 25.77 5.01
CA THR A 126 21.99 26.97 4.87
C THR A 126 22.03 27.86 6.10
N LYS A 127 21.12 27.64 7.07
CA LYS A 127 21.07 28.41 8.33
C LYS A 127 21.62 27.62 9.54
N LEU A 128 22.07 26.39 9.35
CA LEU A 128 22.60 25.57 10.43
C LEU A 128 24.06 25.94 10.71
N PRO A 129 24.50 25.88 11.99
CA PRO A 129 25.89 26.14 12.36
C PRO A 129 26.81 25.02 11.83
N MET A 130 28.08 25.34 11.62
CA MET A 130 29.08 24.40 11.11
C MET A 130 29.22 23.14 11.94
N ASN A 131 29.10 23.26 13.26
CA ASN A 131 29.14 22.12 14.18
C ASN A 131 28.09 21.02 13.86
N PHE A 132 26.97 21.38 13.23
CA PHE A 132 25.97 20.39 12.78
C PHE A 132 26.54 19.51 11.66
N PHE A 133 27.31 20.08 10.74
CA PHE A 133 27.90 19.35 9.62
C PHE A 133 29.12 18.52 10.06
N ASP A 134 29.81 18.94 11.11
CA ASP A 134 30.93 18.19 11.70
C ASP A 134 30.46 16.95 12.47
N THR A 135 29.25 17.00 13.03
CA THR A 135 28.69 15.91 13.85
C THR A 135 27.78 14.96 13.07
N ASN A 136 27.32 15.33 11.88
CA ASN A 136 26.43 14.51 11.06
C ASN A 136 27.12 14.11 9.75
N GLN A 137 26.97 12.86 9.35
CA GLN A 137 27.52 12.37 8.09
C GLN A 137 26.79 13.04 6.90
N VAL A 138 27.55 13.47 5.90
CA VAL A 138 27.03 14.09 4.68
C VAL A 138 26.04 13.15 3.96
N GLY A 139 26.28 11.84 4.01
CA GLY A 139 25.39 10.82 3.47
C GLY A 139 23.99 10.82 4.10
N ASP A 140 23.89 10.98 5.42
CA ASP A 140 22.61 11.06 6.13
C ASP A 140 21.83 12.34 5.74
N ILE A 141 22.53 13.44 5.60
CA ILE A 141 21.92 14.71 5.17
C ILE A 141 21.38 14.58 3.74
N LEU A 142 22.16 13.97 2.86
CA LEU A 142 21.78 13.75 1.46
C LEU A 142 20.59 12.78 1.37
N SER A 143 20.59 11.69 2.13
CA SER A 143 19.47 10.74 2.22
C SER A 143 18.17 11.42 2.63
N LYS A 144 18.21 12.35 3.60
CA LYS A 144 17.04 13.13 4.01
C LYS A 144 16.51 14.04 2.92
N LEU A 145 17.41 14.62 2.09
CA LEU A 145 17.04 15.51 0.99
C LEU A 145 16.53 14.78 -0.26
N THR A 146 16.82 13.50 -0.38
CA THR A 146 16.42 12.66 -1.50
C THR A 146 15.37 11.63 -1.06
N THR A 147 15.81 10.51 -0.52
CA THR A 147 14.98 9.33 -0.23
C THR A 147 13.86 9.59 0.77
N ASP A 148 14.12 10.33 1.85
CA ASP A 148 13.08 10.57 2.85
C ASP A 148 12.01 11.52 2.34
N ILE A 149 12.39 12.54 1.55
CA ILE A 149 11.42 13.43 0.90
C ILE A 149 10.57 12.67 -0.11
N GLU A 150 11.18 11.79 -0.92
CA GLU A 150 10.46 10.98 -1.91
C GLU A 150 9.43 10.05 -1.24
N LYS A 151 9.79 9.41 -0.12
CA LYS A 151 8.84 8.61 0.67
C LYS A 151 7.66 9.44 1.17
N VAL A 152 7.90 10.65 1.68
CA VAL A 152 6.82 11.54 2.13
C VAL A 152 5.94 11.98 0.95
N ALA A 153 6.55 12.30 -0.19
CA ALA A 153 5.84 12.68 -1.40
C ALA A 153 4.98 11.54 -1.95
N GLU A 154 5.50 10.32 -1.95
CA GLU A 154 4.76 9.11 -2.33
C GLU A 154 3.54 8.86 -1.42
N VAL A 155 3.70 9.02 -0.11
CA VAL A 155 2.57 8.90 0.83
C VAL A 155 1.49 9.93 0.52
N ILE A 156 1.86 11.16 0.24
CA ILE A 156 0.91 12.24 -0.06
C ILE A 156 0.28 12.09 -1.44
N GLY A 157 1.08 11.75 -2.45
CA GLY A 157 0.63 11.62 -3.84
C GLY A 157 -0.26 10.39 -4.04
N SER A 158 0.20 9.20 -3.70
CA SER A 158 -0.46 7.94 -4.08
C SER A 158 -1.05 7.15 -2.91
N SER A 159 -0.31 7.00 -1.81
CA SER A 159 -0.71 6.08 -0.74
C SER A 159 -1.98 6.53 -0.03
N PHE A 160 -2.18 7.83 0.18
CA PHE A 160 -3.39 8.35 0.81
C PHE A 160 -4.63 8.07 -0.06
N THR A 161 -4.54 8.29 -1.36
CA THR A 161 -5.63 8.06 -2.31
C THR A 161 -5.98 6.57 -2.39
N ARG A 162 -4.97 5.69 -2.39
CA ARG A 162 -5.17 4.23 -2.32
C ARG A 162 -5.82 3.80 -1.01
N PHE A 163 -5.44 4.40 0.10
CA PHE A 163 -6.07 4.14 1.40
C PHE A 163 -7.56 4.50 1.39
N VAL A 164 -7.91 5.68 0.87
CA VAL A 164 -9.31 6.10 0.74
C VAL A 164 -10.08 5.14 -0.16
N TYR A 165 -9.51 4.74 -1.30
CA TYR A 165 -10.09 3.75 -2.21
C TYR A 165 -10.37 2.42 -1.50
N SER A 166 -9.36 1.85 -0.84
CA SER A 166 -9.47 0.55 -0.17
C SER A 166 -10.52 0.57 0.95
N PHE A 167 -10.60 1.68 1.69
CA PHE A 167 -11.58 1.83 2.75
C PHE A 167 -13.01 1.97 2.20
N LEU A 168 -13.20 2.77 1.15
CA LEU A 168 -14.49 2.95 0.52
C LEU A 168 -15.00 1.67 -0.16
N ILE A 169 -14.15 0.98 -0.93
CA ILE A 169 -14.53 -0.25 -1.61
C ILE A 169 -14.91 -1.33 -0.59
N MET A 170 -14.19 -1.44 0.52
CA MET A 170 -14.50 -2.38 1.59
C MET A 170 -15.91 -2.13 2.16
N ILE A 171 -16.24 -0.88 2.46
CA ILE A 171 -17.57 -0.52 2.99
C ILE A 171 -18.66 -0.80 1.94
N LEU A 172 -18.47 -0.36 0.70
CA LEU A 172 -19.46 -0.51 -0.36
C LEU A 172 -19.72 -1.98 -0.69
N VAL A 173 -18.65 -2.80 -0.76
CA VAL A 173 -18.78 -4.24 -1.00
C VAL A 173 -19.53 -4.92 0.15
N ILE A 174 -19.24 -4.59 1.40
CA ILE A 174 -19.96 -5.13 2.55
C ILE A 174 -21.45 -4.77 2.46
N ILE A 175 -21.78 -3.51 2.19
CA ILE A 175 -23.18 -3.09 2.02
C ILE A 175 -23.85 -3.87 0.89
N MET A 176 -23.19 -3.99 -0.27
CA MET A 176 -23.70 -4.75 -1.41
C MET A 176 -23.96 -6.21 -1.06
N LEU A 177 -23.03 -6.88 -0.38
CA LEU A 177 -23.19 -8.26 0.04
C LEU A 177 -24.42 -8.46 0.92
N PHE A 178 -24.68 -7.54 1.87
CA PHE A 178 -25.88 -7.59 2.70
C PHE A 178 -27.17 -7.41 1.91
N THR A 179 -27.17 -6.65 0.83
CA THR A 179 -28.36 -6.51 -0.03
C THR A 179 -28.64 -7.73 -0.89
N ILE A 180 -27.60 -8.51 -1.24
CA ILE A 180 -27.76 -9.71 -2.06
C ILE A 180 -28.24 -10.90 -1.19
N ASN A 181 -27.49 -11.25 -0.15
CA ASN A 181 -27.84 -12.36 0.71
C ASN A 181 -27.17 -12.27 2.09
N THR A 182 -27.94 -11.94 3.12
CA THR A 182 -27.45 -11.77 4.49
C THR A 182 -26.80 -13.04 5.05
N LYS A 183 -27.33 -14.24 4.76
CA LYS A 183 -26.76 -15.49 5.27
C LYS A 183 -25.38 -15.77 4.68
N LEU A 184 -25.24 -15.61 3.36
CA LEU A 184 -23.95 -15.75 2.65
C LEU A 184 -22.94 -14.72 3.15
N THR A 185 -23.37 -13.49 3.35
CA THR A 185 -22.50 -12.40 3.86
C THR A 185 -21.93 -12.73 5.24
N LEU A 186 -22.76 -13.27 6.15
CA LEU A 186 -22.31 -13.69 7.48
C LEU A 186 -21.29 -14.82 7.41
N ILE A 187 -21.45 -15.77 6.49
CA ILE A 187 -20.45 -16.83 6.26
C ILE A 187 -19.14 -16.23 5.77
N VAL A 188 -19.17 -15.36 4.77
CA VAL A 188 -17.97 -14.69 4.23
C VAL A 188 -17.26 -13.88 5.31
N LEU A 189 -18.00 -13.09 6.10
CA LEU A 189 -17.44 -12.32 7.20
C LEU A 189 -16.82 -13.20 8.29
N SER A 190 -17.44 -14.35 8.61
CA SER A 190 -16.85 -15.27 9.59
C SER A 190 -15.56 -15.91 9.10
N ILE A 191 -15.45 -16.26 7.81
CA ILE A 191 -14.21 -16.75 7.19
C ILE A 191 -13.13 -15.66 7.23
N LEU A 192 -13.49 -14.41 6.96
CA LEU A 192 -12.57 -13.28 7.01
C LEU A 192 -12.01 -13.06 8.42
N LEU A 193 -12.86 -13.14 9.45
CA LEU A 193 -12.42 -13.05 10.83
C LEU A 193 -11.47 -14.20 11.22
N ILE A 194 -11.79 -15.43 10.80
CA ILE A 194 -10.91 -16.60 11.01
C ILE A 194 -9.56 -16.35 10.32
N SER A 195 -9.57 -15.87 9.07
CA SER A 195 -8.33 -15.54 8.33
C SER A 195 -7.46 -14.51 9.04
N ILE A 196 -8.06 -13.46 9.61
CA ILE A 196 -7.33 -12.46 10.40
C ILE A 196 -6.67 -13.10 11.62
N VAL A 197 -7.39 -13.96 12.35
CA VAL A 197 -6.87 -14.65 13.51
C VAL A 197 -5.71 -15.57 13.13
N VAL A 198 -5.88 -16.37 12.07
CA VAL A 198 -4.83 -17.26 11.57
C VAL A 198 -3.59 -16.47 11.15
N THR A 199 -3.79 -15.40 10.38
CA THR A 199 -2.69 -14.51 9.95
C THR A 199 -1.94 -13.91 11.14
N TYR A 200 -2.66 -13.49 12.19
CA TYR A 200 -2.05 -12.97 13.41
C TYR A 200 -1.14 -14.01 14.09
N TYR A 201 -1.64 -15.26 14.25
CA TYR A 201 -0.84 -16.33 14.86
C TYR A 201 0.36 -16.72 14.00
N VAL A 202 0.16 -16.88 12.70
CA VAL A 202 1.24 -17.19 11.74
C VAL A 202 2.30 -16.08 11.77
N SER A 203 1.90 -14.81 11.68
CA SER A 203 2.83 -13.68 11.73
C SER A 203 3.65 -13.65 13.02
N LYS A 204 3.03 -13.98 14.17
CA LYS A 204 3.73 -14.04 15.45
C LYS A 204 4.77 -15.16 15.50
N LEU A 205 4.47 -16.32 14.92
CA LEU A 205 5.41 -17.44 14.82
C LEU A 205 6.56 -17.09 13.85
N THR A 206 6.22 -16.58 12.68
CA THR A 206 7.19 -16.19 11.64
C THR A 206 8.11 -15.07 12.10
N GLN A 207 7.62 -14.11 12.90
CA GLN A 207 8.43 -13.01 13.41
C GLN A 207 9.65 -13.49 14.22
N LYS A 208 9.49 -14.56 14.99
CA LYS A 208 10.60 -15.12 15.78
C LYS A 208 11.67 -15.72 14.85
N ILE A 209 11.24 -16.51 13.87
CA ILE A 209 12.12 -17.14 12.89
C ILE A 209 12.83 -16.05 12.05
N PHE A 210 12.06 -15.10 11.53
CA PHE A 210 12.59 -13.99 10.74
C PHE A 210 13.62 -13.15 11.53
N SER A 211 13.40 -12.91 12.81
CA SER A 211 14.37 -12.18 13.63
C SER A 211 15.68 -12.95 13.84
N GLN A 212 15.63 -14.27 13.89
CA GLN A 212 16.82 -15.12 13.93
C GLN A 212 17.57 -15.10 12.60
N ASP A 213 16.87 -15.25 11.50
CA ASP A 213 17.45 -15.18 10.15
C ASP A 213 18.15 -13.84 9.88
N VAL A 214 17.48 -12.71 10.19
CA VAL A 214 18.08 -11.37 10.06
C VAL A 214 19.32 -11.22 10.93
N LYS A 215 19.32 -11.79 12.15
CA LYS A 215 20.48 -11.75 13.04
C LYS A 215 21.64 -12.56 12.46
N SER A 216 21.39 -13.78 11.99
CA SER A 216 22.41 -14.65 11.37
C SER A 216 22.98 -14.01 10.09
N LEU A 217 22.12 -13.38 9.27
CA LEU A 217 22.56 -12.64 8.09
C LEU A 217 23.44 -11.42 8.45
N SER A 218 23.10 -10.72 9.53
CA SER A 218 23.90 -9.59 10.01
C SER A 218 25.28 -10.05 10.52
N GLU A 219 25.35 -11.18 11.23
CA GLU A 219 26.60 -11.78 11.69
C GLU A 219 27.47 -12.19 10.50
N LEU A 220 26.91 -12.85 9.49
CA LEU A 220 27.59 -13.23 8.27
C LEU A 220 28.13 -12.00 7.50
N SER A 221 27.28 -10.97 7.37
CA SER A 221 27.68 -9.72 6.70
C SER A 221 28.84 -9.02 7.43
N SER A 222 28.80 -8.99 8.77
CA SER A 222 29.85 -8.41 9.58
C SER A 222 31.18 -9.16 9.46
N LEU A 223 31.14 -10.51 9.51
CA LEU A 223 32.31 -11.35 9.28
C LEU A 223 32.91 -11.14 7.88
N THR A 224 32.06 -11.05 6.87
CA THR A 224 32.50 -10.81 5.49
C THR A 224 33.15 -9.43 5.34
N GLU A 225 32.56 -8.39 5.93
CA GLU A 225 33.09 -7.04 5.92
C GLU A 225 34.45 -6.99 6.67
N GLU A 226 34.56 -7.65 7.82
CA GLU A 226 35.81 -7.76 8.58
C GLU A 226 36.89 -8.48 7.78
N ALA A 227 36.54 -9.61 7.15
CA ALA A 227 37.47 -10.38 6.29
C ALA A 227 37.98 -9.55 5.10
N LEU A 228 37.10 -8.78 4.45
CA LEU A 228 37.47 -7.93 3.32
C LEU A 228 38.33 -6.74 3.76
N THR A 229 37.95 -6.06 4.84
CA THR A 229 38.66 -4.89 5.35
C THR A 229 40.02 -5.29 5.95
N GLY A 230 40.08 -6.44 6.63
CA GLY A 230 41.29 -6.99 7.24
C GLY A 230 42.13 -7.88 6.30
N ASN A 231 41.80 -7.97 5.01
CA ASN A 231 42.42 -8.94 4.08
C ASN A 231 43.95 -8.88 4.05
N LEU A 232 44.54 -7.69 4.12
CA LEU A 232 46.00 -7.53 4.16
C LEU A 232 46.62 -8.21 5.42
N ILE A 233 45.95 -8.09 6.54
CA ILE A 233 46.39 -8.70 7.84
C ILE A 233 46.22 -10.20 7.73
N VAL A 234 45.08 -10.68 7.25
CA VAL A 234 44.79 -12.10 7.05
C VAL A 234 45.85 -12.78 6.19
N GLN A 235 46.21 -12.13 5.07
CA GLN A 235 47.24 -12.64 4.17
C GLN A 235 48.63 -12.62 4.82
N SER A 236 48.97 -11.58 5.59
CA SER A 236 50.27 -11.45 6.26
C SER A 236 50.48 -12.54 7.32
N PHE A 237 49.41 -13.00 7.95
CA PHE A 237 49.45 -14.06 8.99
C PHE A 237 49.07 -15.44 8.43
N ASN A 238 48.83 -15.58 7.14
CA ASN A 238 48.45 -16.82 6.45
C ASN A 238 47.20 -17.50 7.09
N LYS A 239 46.17 -16.68 7.44
CA LYS A 239 44.95 -17.09 8.15
C LYS A 239 43.70 -17.18 7.27
N GLN A 240 43.84 -17.35 5.94
CA GLN A 240 42.73 -17.37 4.99
C GLN A 240 41.80 -18.56 5.28
N GLU A 241 42.35 -19.75 5.56
CA GLU A 241 41.53 -20.95 5.81
C GLU A 241 40.68 -20.82 7.08
N ASP A 242 41.21 -20.19 8.15
CA ASP A 242 40.47 -19.96 9.39
C ASP A 242 39.27 -19.04 9.16
N ILE A 243 39.41 -18.02 8.32
CA ILE A 243 38.32 -17.09 7.99
C ILE A 243 37.28 -17.78 7.11
N ILE A 244 37.70 -18.55 6.11
CA ILE A 244 36.79 -19.33 5.27
C ILE A 244 35.96 -20.28 6.14
N ALA A 245 36.60 -21.00 7.05
CA ALA A 245 35.91 -21.91 7.97
C ALA A 245 34.89 -21.17 8.89
N SER A 246 35.21 -19.94 9.33
CA SER A 246 34.28 -19.12 10.13
C SER A 246 33.10 -18.62 9.33
N ILE A 247 33.31 -18.27 8.06
CA ILE A 247 32.25 -17.87 7.13
C ILE A 247 31.35 -19.07 6.82
N ASP A 248 31.91 -20.23 6.52
CA ASP A 248 31.18 -21.47 6.26
C ASP A 248 30.30 -21.87 7.45
N GLU A 249 30.85 -21.81 8.69
CA GLU A 249 30.07 -22.05 9.91
C GLU A 249 28.91 -21.06 10.05
N SER A 250 29.12 -19.79 9.70
CA SER A 250 28.08 -18.77 9.76
C SER A 250 27.00 -18.99 8.70
N ILE A 251 27.37 -19.46 7.51
CA ILE A 251 26.43 -19.84 6.44
C ILE A 251 25.60 -21.05 6.88
N GLU A 252 26.22 -22.08 7.51
CA GLU A 252 25.46 -23.23 8.01
C GLU A 252 24.47 -22.84 9.11
N LYS A 253 24.85 -21.92 9.99
CA LYS A 253 23.93 -21.36 11.02
C LYS A 253 22.76 -20.61 10.40
N GLN A 254 23.00 -19.84 9.34
CA GLN A 254 21.94 -19.14 8.60
C GLN A 254 21.01 -20.11 7.89
N TYR A 255 21.56 -21.17 7.30
CA TYR A 255 20.75 -22.19 6.61
C TYR A 255 19.89 -23.02 7.58
N ALA A 256 20.32 -23.17 8.81
CA ALA A 256 19.61 -23.93 9.86
C ALA A 256 18.55 -23.08 10.63
N ALA A 257 18.54 -21.75 10.46
CA ALA A 257 17.65 -20.82 11.15
C ALA A 257 16.33 -20.61 10.40
#